data_948a1900da70108acda253f713bdb166
#
_entry.id   948a1900da70108acda253f713bdb166
#
_cell.length_a   1.000
_cell.length_b   1.000
_cell.length_c   1.000
_cell.angle_alpha   90.00
_cell.angle_beta   90.00
_cell.angle_gamma   90.00
#
_symmetry.space_group_name_H-M   'P 1'
#
loop_
_entity.id
_entity.type
_entity.pdbx_description
1 polymer ?
#
loop_
_entity_poly.entity_id
_entity_poly.type
_entity_poly.pdbx_seq_one_letter_code
_entity_poly.pdbx_strand_id
1 'polypeptide(L)'
;MSDIHRDLEFLHASFQPVAETWLHICKDDLGIEMRVLETLRDEDRQVELKRAGKSQVKLGWHNVGLALDFACFDEKGVYDTDNHSGLYTKCGLVAEAMGGVWGGRWRMRDYGHWEWHEGFTLQQFLDGGKKGVV
;
A
#
# COMPACT_ATOMS: atom_id res chain seq x y z
N MET A 1 1.55 -20.12 9.68
CA MET A 1 1.39 -18.67 9.61
C MET A 1 2.16 -18.13 8.44
N SER A 2 1.56 -17.28 7.65
CA SER A 2 2.24 -16.69 6.51
C SER A 2 3.07 -15.48 6.94
N ASP A 3 4.12 -15.20 6.18
CA ASP A 3 5.00 -14.07 6.44
C ASP A 3 4.36 -12.76 6.00
N ILE A 4 4.77 -11.67 6.65
CA ILE A 4 4.41 -10.32 6.24
C ILE A 4 5.63 -9.74 5.54
N HIS A 5 5.48 -9.35 4.28
CA HIS A 5 6.56 -8.73 3.51
C HIS A 5 6.45 -7.21 3.62
N ARG A 6 7.53 -6.57 4.02
CA ARG A 6 7.58 -5.12 4.26
C ARG A 6 8.56 -4.39 3.35
N ASP A 7 9.43 -5.12 2.67
CA ASP A 7 10.43 -4.50 1.81
C ASP A 7 9.86 -4.15 0.45
N LEU A 8 10.27 -3.02 -0.08
CA LEU A 8 9.80 -2.57 -1.40
C LEU A 8 10.23 -3.50 -2.52
N GLU A 9 11.31 -4.27 -2.33
CA GLU A 9 11.77 -5.21 -3.34
C GLU A 9 10.77 -6.33 -3.62
N PHE A 10 9.81 -6.56 -2.72
CA PHE A 10 8.73 -7.53 -2.95
C PHE A 10 7.60 -6.97 -3.81
N LEU A 11 7.62 -5.67 -4.09
CA LEU A 11 6.63 -5.07 -4.97
C LEU A 11 6.91 -5.46 -6.42
N HIS A 12 5.86 -5.41 -7.24
CA HIS A 12 5.98 -5.57 -8.68
C HIS A 12 7.05 -4.61 -9.22
N ALA A 13 7.84 -5.09 -10.19
CA ALA A 13 8.97 -4.31 -10.72
C ALA A 13 8.58 -2.93 -11.21
N SER A 14 7.39 -2.76 -11.78
CA SER A 14 6.92 -1.47 -12.25
C SER A 14 6.61 -0.49 -11.12
N PHE A 15 6.22 -1.02 -9.97
CA PHE A 15 5.84 -0.20 -8.82
C PHE A 15 7.05 0.16 -7.94
N GLN A 16 8.08 -0.67 -7.92
CA GLN A 16 9.23 -0.44 -7.05
C GLN A 16 9.82 0.97 -7.14
N PRO A 17 10.18 1.49 -8.33
CA PRO A 17 10.78 2.82 -8.40
C PRO A 17 9.82 3.92 -8.01
N VAL A 18 8.53 3.74 -8.28
CA VAL A 18 7.50 4.71 -7.90
C VAL A 18 7.35 4.75 -6.39
N ALA A 19 7.29 3.58 -5.75
CA ALA A 19 7.17 3.46 -4.31
C ALA A 19 8.42 4.00 -3.60
N GLU A 20 9.60 3.74 -4.14
CA GLU A 20 10.85 4.28 -3.58
C GLU A 20 10.87 5.80 -3.62
N THR A 21 10.46 6.39 -4.73
CA THR A 21 10.39 7.84 -4.87
C THR A 21 9.37 8.43 -3.90
N TRP A 22 8.20 7.79 -3.79
CA TRP A 22 7.16 8.21 -2.85
C TRP A 22 7.66 8.20 -1.41
N LEU A 23 8.34 7.12 -1.03
CA LEU A 23 8.84 6.98 0.33
C LEU A 23 9.89 8.05 0.63
N HIS A 24 10.80 8.32 -0.33
CA HIS A 24 11.80 9.37 -0.20
C HIS A 24 11.15 10.74 -0.01
N ILE A 25 10.16 11.07 -0.82
CA ILE A 25 9.47 12.35 -0.71
C ILE A 25 8.81 12.49 0.68
N CYS A 26 8.08 11.47 1.10
CA CYS A 26 7.39 11.52 2.38
C CYS A 26 8.35 11.63 3.56
N LYS A 27 9.39 10.83 3.59
CA LYS A 27 10.31 10.77 4.73
C LYS A 27 11.35 11.88 4.71
N ASP A 28 11.98 12.08 3.55
CA ASP A 28 13.12 12.99 3.48
C ASP A 28 12.72 14.42 3.13
N ASP A 29 11.85 14.59 2.14
CA ASP A 29 11.45 15.93 1.73
C ASP A 29 10.41 16.54 2.67
N LEU A 30 9.43 15.75 3.09
CA LEU A 30 8.37 16.23 3.96
C LEU A 30 8.64 15.99 5.45
N GLY A 31 9.67 15.22 5.77
CA GLY A 31 10.05 14.96 7.16
C GLY A 31 9.01 14.17 7.96
N ILE A 32 8.22 13.34 7.29
CA ILE A 32 7.18 12.57 7.94
C ILE A 32 7.75 11.30 8.56
N GLU A 33 7.46 11.06 9.84
CA GLU A 33 7.82 9.82 10.49
C GLU A 33 6.81 8.76 10.07
N MET A 34 7.23 7.79 9.29
CA MET A 34 6.36 6.77 8.75
C MET A 34 7.12 5.48 8.47
N ARG A 35 6.38 4.38 8.34
CA ARG A 35 6.95 3.06 8.04
C ARG A 35 6.04 2.31 7.07
N VAL A 36 6.65 1.53 6.19
CA VAL A 36 5.91 0.60 5.33
C VAL A 36 5.57 -0.63 6.18
N LEU A 37 4.32 -1.02 6.18
CA LEU A 37 3.83 -2.13 6.99
C LEU A 37 3.71 -3.43 6.21
N GLU A 38 3.23 -3.36 4.96
CA GLU A 38 3.08 -4.55 4.14
C GLU A 38 3.13 -4.17 2.67
N THR A 39 3.85 -4.99 1.88
CA THR A 39 3.98 -4.81 0.43
C THR A 39 3.29 -5.96 -0.29
N LEU A 40 4.04 -6.97 -0.74
CA LEU A 40 3.44 -8.15 -1.34
C LEU A 40 2.71 -8.96 -0.27
N ARG A 41 1.52 -9.43 -0.61
CA ARG A 41 0.73 -10.28 0.27
C ARG A 41 0.50 -11.61 -0.41
N ASP A 42 0.96 -12.70 0.23
CA ASP A 42 0.75 -14.05 -0.27
C ASP A 42 -0.71 -14.45 -0.13
N GLU A 43 -1.15 -15.43 -0.91
CA GLU A 43 -2.53 -15.89 -0.85
C GLU A 43 -2.90 -16.41 0.54
N ASP A 44 -2.00 -17.13 1.21
CA ASP A 44 -2.22 -17.63 2.57
C ASP A 44 -2.54 -16.48 3.53
N ARG A 45 -1.76 -15.43 3.43
CA ARG A 45 -1.93 -14.23 4.27
C ARG A 45 -3.29 -13.58 3.99
N GLN A 46 -3.70 -13.52 2.73
CA GLN A 46 -4.98 -12.94 2.35
C GLN A 46 -6.14 -13.76 2.90
N VAL A 47 -6.04 -15.07 2.86
CA VAL A 47 -7.06 -15.97 3.42
C VAL A 47 -7.17 -15.75 4.93
N GLU A 48 -6.04 -15.65 5.63
CA GLU A 48 -6.03 -15.39 7.07
C GLU A 48 -6.73 -14.07 7.41
N LEU A 49 -6.44 -13.02 6.65
CA LEU A 49 -7.04 -11.70 6.88
C LEU A 49 -8.54 -11.71 6.63
N LYS A 50 -8.99 -12.41 5.59
CA LYS A 50 -10.40 -12.51 5.29
C LYS A 50 -11.14 -13.27 6.40
N ARG A 51 -10.57 -14.36 6.88
CA ARG A 51 -11.15 -15.14 7.99
C ARG A 51 -11.23 -14.32 9.27
N ALA A 52 -10.25 -13.47 9.51
CA ALA A 52 -10.22 -12.61 10.68
C ALA A 52 -11.12 -11.38 10.55
N GLY A 53 -11.81 -11.21 9.43
CA GLY A 53 -12.65 -10.05 9.18
C GLY A 53 -11.88 -8.77 8.89
N LYS A 54 -10.58 -8.88 8.61
CA LYS A 54 -9.71 -7.72 8.36
C LYS A 54 -9.56 -7.38 6.89
N SER A 55 -10.14 -8.20 6.02
CA SER A 55 -10.16 -7.95 4.58
C SER A 55 -11.49 -8.40 4.02
N GLN A 56 -12.01 -7.63 3.06
CA GLN A 56 -13.27 -7.92 2.39
C GLN A 56 -13.07 -8.74 1.11
N VAL A 57 -11.85 -8.76 0.58
CA VAL A 57 -11.58 -9.39 -0.72
C VAL A 57 -10.77 -10.65 -0.56
N LYS A 58 -10.98 -11.61 -1.47
CA LYS A 58 -10.25 -12.87 -1.46
C LYS A 58 -8.83 -12.67 -2.00
N LEU A 59 -8.70 -11.96 -3.12
CA LEU A 59 -7.41 -11.55 -3.68
C LEU A 59 -7.51 -10.09 -4.06
N GLY A 60 -6.45 -9.35 -3.87
CA GLY A 60 -6.43 -7.92 -4.12
C GLY A 60 -5.11 -7.46 -4.72
N TRP A 61 -4.93 -6.16 -4.81
CA TRP A 61 -3.72 -5.56 -5.39
C TRP A 61 -2.45 -5.92 -4.64
N HIS A 62 -2.53 -6.15 -3.32
CA HIS A 62 -1.39 -6.63 -2.55
C HIS A 62 -0.89 -7.99 -3.02
N ASN A 63 -1.76 -8.83 -3.55
CA ASN A 63 -1.40 -10.17 -4.00
C ASN A 63 -0.57 -10.18 -5.29
N VAL A 64 -0.57 -9.09 -6.01
CA VAL A 64 0.24 -8.94 -7.22
C VAL A 64 1.37 -7.93 -7.03
N GLY A 65 1.60 -7.48 -5.80
CA GLY A 65 2.68 -6.55 -5.50
C GLY A 65 2.44 -5.12 -5.98
N LEU A 66 1.17 -4.72 -6.11
CA LEU A 66 0.79 -3.40 -6.64
C LEU A 66 0.03 -2.56 -5.61
N ALA A 67 0.19 -2.88 -4.34
CA ALA A 67 -0.33 -2.08 -3.24
C ALA A 67 0.64 -2.13 -2.08
N LEU A 68 0.61 -1.12 -1.24
CA LEU A 68 1.36 -1.14 0.01
C LEU A 68 0.55 -0.47 1.12
N ASP A 69 0.82 -0.91 2.34
CA ASP A 69 0.27 -0.33 3.54
C ASP A 69 1.38 0.38 4.30
N PHE A 70 1.06 1.49 4.93
CA PHE A 70 2.03 2.27 5.69
C PHE A 70 1.39 2.84 6.96
N ALA A 71 2.23 3.21 7.90
CA ALA A 71 1.82 3.83 9.15
C ALA A 71 2.52 5.15 9.31
N CYS A 72 1.79 6.16 9.77
CA CYS A 72 2.36 7.45 10.13
C CYS A 72 2.35 7.61 11.65
N PHE A 73 3.31 8.36 12.16
CA PHE A 73 3.46 8.63 13.59
C PHE A 73 3.39 10.14 13.79
N ASP A 74 2.66 10.58 14.80
CA ASP A 74 2.51 11.99 15.06
C ASP A 74 3.81 12.61 15.64
N GLU A 75 3.78 13.89 15.93
CA GLU A 75 4.97 14.61 16.43
C GLU A 75 5.46 14.09 17.78
N LYS A 76 4.61 13.34 18.50
CA LYS A 76 4.98 12.71 19.76
C LYS A 76 5.49 11.28 19.56
N GLY A 77 5.56 10.82 18.32
CA GLY A 77 5.97 9.46 18.01
C GLY A 77 4.90 8.42 18.23
N VAL A 78 3.64 8.85 18.38
CA VAL A 78 2.53 7.92 18.60
C VAL A 78 1.92 7.51 17.27
N TYR A 79 1.66 6.23 17.12
CA TYR A 79 1.04 5.67 15.91
C TYR A 79 -0.33 6.32 15.70
N ASP A 80 -0.48 6.97 14.56
CA ASP A 80 -1.73 7.60 14.17
C ASP A 80 -2.61 6.57 13.46
N THR A 81 -3.74 6.24 14.06
CA THR A 81 -4.64 5.23 13.53
C THR A 81 -5.87 5.79 12.84
N ASP A 82 -6.13 7.09 12.98
CA ASP A 82 -7.35 7.72 12.47
C ASP A 82 -7.09 8.97 11.63
N ASN A 83 -5.84 9.21 11.28
CA ASN A 83 -5.41 10.39 10.51
C ASN A 83 -5.65 11.72 11.24
N HIS A 84 -5.68 11.72 12.56
CA HIS A 84 -5.83 12.97 13.32
C HIS A 84 -4.65 13.92 13.07
N SER A 85 -3.47 13.39 12.77
CA SER A 85 -2.28 14.21 12.46
C SER A 85 -2.35 14.85 11.08
N GLY A 86 -3.17 14.31 10.18
CA GLY A 86 -3.20 14.75 8.79
C GLY A 86 -2.04 14.22 7.95
N LEU A 87 -1.14 13.43 8.53
CA LEU A 87 0.06 12.96 7.84
C LEU A 87 -0.25 11.94 6.75
N TYR A 88 -1.27 11.09 6.97
CA TYR A 88 -1.69 10.17 5.92
C TYR A 88 -2.18 10.91 4.68
N THR A 89 -2.89 12.02 4.88
CA THR A 89 -3.36 12.84 3.77
C THR A 89 -2.17 13.37 2.97
N LYS A 90 -1.14 13.85 3.64
CA LYS A 90 0.06 14.33 2.94
C LYS A 90 0.72 13.23 2.12
N CYS A 91 0.91 12.07 2.71
CA CYS A 91 1.49 10.92 2.00
C CYS A 91 0.60 10.45 0.86
N GLY A 92 -0.71 10.42 1.09
CA GLY A 92 -1.69 10.02 0.08
C GLY A 92 -1.72 10.96 -1.12
N LEU A 93 -1.61 12.26 -0.88
CA LEU A 93 -1.58 13.25 -1.95
C LEU A 93 -0.32 13.10 -2.81
N VAL A 94 0.81 12.76 -2.20
CA VAL A 94 2.03 12.46 -2.96
C VAL A 94 1.81 11.24 -3.85
N ALA A 95 1.21 10.18 -3.30
CA ALA A 95 0.90 8.98 -4.08
C ALA A 95 -0.01 9.31 -5.26
N GLU A 96 -1.05 10.11 -5.04
CA GLU A 96 -1.97 10.51 -6.10
C GLU A 96 -1.29 11.35 -7.17
N ALA A 97 -0.39 12.24 -6.76
CA ALA A 97 0.37 13.06 -7.71
C ALA A 97 1.26 12.20 -8.61
N MET A 98 1.64 11.02 -8.16
CA MET A 98 2.43 10.07 -8.94
C MET A 98 1.57 9.13 -9.78
N GLY A 99 0.25 9.26 -9.70
CA GLY A 99 -0.67 8.42 -10.45
C GLY A 99 -1.24 7.24 -9.67
N GLY A 100 -1.00 7.19 -8.38
CA GLY A 100 -1.52 6.12 -7.52
C GLY A 100 -2.95 6.37 -7.05
N VAL A 101 -3.53 5.36 -6.43
CA VAL A 101 -4.86 5.43 -5.83
C VAL A 101 -4.71 5.30 -4.32
N TRP A 102 -5.16 6.31 -3.59
CA TRP A 102 -5.04 6.35 -2.13
C TRP A 102 -6.35 5.93 -1.46
N GLY A 103 -6.27 4.99 -0.51
CA GLY A 103 -7.45 4.47 0.20
C GLY A 103 -8.12 5.45 1.13
N GLY A 104 -7.49 6.58 1.43
CA GLY A 104 -8.10 7.61 2.27
C GLY A 104 -9.30 8.29 1.65
N ARG A 105 -9.56 8.09 0.36
CA ARG A 105 -10.72 8.64 -0.33
C ARG A 105 -11.86 7.65 -0.45
N TRP A 106 -11.65 6.43 -0.02
CA TRP A 106 -12.67 5.40 -0.14
C TRP A 106 -13.79 5.61 0.87
N ARG A 107 -14.95 5.04 0.57
CA ARG A 107 -16.10 5.09 1.48
C ARG A 107 -15.73 4.46 2.83
N MET A 108 -15.10 3.28 2.78
CA MET A 108 -14.47 2.67 3.94
C MET A 108 -13.00 3.09 3.91
N ARG A 109 -12.69 4.15 4.62
CA ARG A 109 -11.39 4.78 4.52
C ARG A 109 -10.27 3.86 5.01
N ASP A 110 -9.23 3.77 4.20
CA ASP A 110 -8.03 3.02 4.50
C ASP A 110 -6.86 3.99 4.32
N TYR A 111 -6.60 4.78 5.35
CA TYR A 111 -5.65 5.89 5.27
C TYR A 111 -4.23 5.45 4.96
N GLY A 112 -3.82 4.30 5.45
CA GLY A 112 -2.48 3.79 5.28
C GLY A 112 -2.32 2.86 4.10
N HIS A 113 -3.11 3.03 3.04
CA HIS A 113 -3.08 2.15 1.88
C HIS A 113 -3.03 2.96 0.59
N TRP A 114 -2.16 2.59 -0.33
CA TRP A 114 -2.26 3.08 -1.71
C TRP A 114 -1.78 2.01 -2.68
N GLU A 115 -2.22 2.13 -3.93
CA GLU A 115 -2.02 1.12 -4.93
C GLU A 115 -1.72 1.74 -6.29
N TRP A 116 -1.09 0.95 -7.15
CA TRP A 116 -0.57 1.37 -8.44
C TRP A 116 -1.18 0.50 -9.53
N HIS A 117 -2.09 1.07 -10.32
CA HIS A 117 -2.85 0.28 -11.29
C HIS A 117 -2.26 0.30 -12.70
N GLU A 118 -1.46 1.27 -13.04
CA GLU A 118 -0.87 1.42 -14.38
C GLU A 118 -1.91 1.40 -15.51
N GLY A 119 -3.15 1.77 -15.22
CA GLY A 119 -4.21 1.71 -16.20
C GLY A 119 -4.83 0.34 -16.39
N PHE A 120 -4.38 -0.66 -15.62
CA PHE A 120 -4.93 -2.01 -15.67
C PHE A 120 -5.97 -2.23 -14.58
N THR A 121 -6.83 -3.24 -14.79
CA THR A 121 -7.74 -3.70 -13.76
C THR A 121 -7.06 -4.82 -12.99
N LEU A 122 -7.49 -5.06 -11.76
CA LEU A 122 -6.98 -6.17 -10.97
C LEU A 122 -7.16 -7.49 -11.70
N GLN A 123 -8.32 -7.68 -12.36
CA GLN A 123 -8.60 -8.91 -13.07
C GLN A 123 -7.59 -9.21 -14.17
N GLN A 124 -7.10 -8.16 -14.84
CA GLN A 124 -6.08 -8.34 -15.88
C GLN A 124 -4.79 -8.92 -15.32
N PHE A 125 -4.41 -8.52 -14.10
CA PHE A 125 -3.23 -9.09 -13.44
C PHE A 125 -3.50 -10.51 -12.95
N LEU A 126 -4.65 -10.76 -12.37
CA LEU A 126 -4.97 -12.08 -11.81
C LEU A 126 -5.14 -13.15 -12.88
N ASP A 127 -5.67 -12.80 -14.05
CA ASP A 127 -5.94 -13.77 -15.11
C ASP A 127 -4.70 -14.31 -15.81
N GLY A 128 -3.66 -13.55 -15.85
CA GLY A 128 -2.50 -14.03 -16.55
C GLY A 128 -1.39 -13.03 -16.49
N GLY A 129 -1.78 -11.80 -16.47
CA GLY A 129 -0.84 -10.71 -16.45
C GLY A 129 0.10 -10.76 -15.28
N LYS A 130 -0.38 -11.21 -14.15
CA LYS A 130 0.45 -11.25 -12.95
C LYS A 130 1.72 -12.03 -13.13
N LYS A 131 1.69 -13.03 -14.00
CA LYS A 131 2.84 -13.85 -14.24
C LYS A 131 3.78 -13.22 -15.21
N GLY A 132 3.23 -12.52 -16.14
CA GLY A 132 4.03 -11.90 -17.14
C GLY A 132 4.35 -10.51 -16.82
N VAL A 133 3.92 -10.11 -15.74
CA VAL A 133 4.12 -8.80 -15.37
C VAL A 133 5.52 -8.63 -15.01
N VAL A 134 6.24 -8.03 -15.58
CA VAL A 134 7.52 -7.79 -15.12
C VAL A 134 8.32 -7.05 -15.82
#